data_d68159045753a4130604d8e20eb9a52b
#
_entry.id   d68159045753a4130604d8e20eb9a52b
#
_cell.length_a   1.000
_cell.length_b   1.000
_cell.length_c   1.000
_cell.angle_alpha   90.00
_cell.angle_beta   90.00
_cell.angle_gamma   90.00
#
_symmetry.space_group_name_H-M   'P 1'
#
loop_
_entity.id
_entity.type
_entity.pdbx_description
1 polymer ?
#
loop_
_entity_poly.entity_id
_entity_poly.type
_entity_poly.pdbx_seq_one_letter_code
_entity_poly.pdbx_strand_id
1 'polypeptide(L)'
;MVLIADGGSTKCDWILLDSKGDVKLKTRTLGLNPAVFKQEVLEERLKENSELKSICDIVETVHFYGAGCGTKTPKQNLKETLQNYFYAAKEIEVNEDMAAAVYAATTKPGIVCILGTGSNSCYFDGKDIHMAVDSLGYILMDEASGNYFGKRLIRDYYYNKMPKKLKKEFAARFDLDSDVIKMNLYKKENPNMYLASFATFMFDYKQSLFLLVKWEI
;
A
#
# COMPACT_ATOMS: atom_id res chain seq x y z
N MET A 1 26.55 3.61 0.40
CA MET A 1 25.39 3.43 -0.49
C MET A 1 24.09 3.63 0.29
N VAL A 2 23.06 4.18 -0.34
CA VAL A 2 21.74 4.44 0.27
C VAL A 2 20.70 3.49 -0.31
N LEU A 3 19.97 2.79 0.54
CA LEU A 3 18.86 1.90 0.15
C LEU A 3 17.53 2.56 0.55
N ILE A 4 16.64 2.68 -0.41
CA ILE A 4 15.29 3.24 -0.20
C ILE A 4 14.27 2.13 -0.43
N ALA A 5 13.29 2.00 0.45
CA ALA A 5 12.22 1.02 0.37
C ALA A 5 10.84 1.67 0.44
N ASP A 6 9.92 1.21 -0.43
CA ASP A 6 8.48 1.49 -0.39
C ASP A 6 7.74 0.19 -0.07
N GLY A 7 7.32 0.04 1.20
CA GLY A 7 6.82 -1.19 1.78
C GLY A 7 5.32 -1.18 2.05
N GLY A 8 4.57 -1.99 1.30
CA GLY A 8 3.17 -2.30 1.59
C GLY A 8 2.97 -3.65 2.28
N SER A 9 1.71 -4.04 2.46
CA SER A 9 1.37 -5.38 2.98
C SER A 9 1.59 -6.50 1.97
N THR A 10 1.57 -6.18 0.66
CA THR A 10 1.68 -7.17 -0.41
C THR A 10 3.07 -7.27 -0.99
N LYS A 11 3.70 -6.14 -1.22
CA LYS A 11 5.03 -6.00 -1.84
C LYS A 11 5.83 -4.93 -1.14
N CYS A 12 7.15 -5.01 -1.29
CA CYS A 12 8.06 -3.95 -0.93
C CYS A 12 9.04 -3.75 -2.09
N ASP A 13 9.06 -2.57 -2.66
CA ASP A 13 9.95 -2.17 -3.74
C ASP A 13 11.22 -1.53 -3.14
N TRP A 14 12.39 -1.92 -3.65
CA TRP A 14 13.71 -1.49 -3.14
C TRP A 14 14.52 -0.85 -4.24
N ILE A 15 15.19 0.26 -3.92
CA ILE A 15 16.08 0.98 -4.82
C ILE A 15 17.40 1.29 -4.10
N LEU A 16 18.51 0.81 -4.63
CA LEU A 16 19.86 1.13 -4.16
C LEU A 16 20.43 2.28 -4.98
N LEU A 17 20.91 3.29 -4.30
CA LEU A 17 21.56 4.46 -4.89
C LEU A 17 23.03 4.54 -4.46
N ASP A 18 23.88 5.01 -5.37
CA ASP A 18 25.25 5.40 -5.03
C ASP A 18 25.32 6.83 -4.47
N SER A 19 26.52 7.30 -4.16
CA SER A 19 26.78 8.64 -3.61
C SER A 19 26.45 9.79 -4.57
N LYS A 20 26.23 9.49 -5.86
CA LYS A 20 25.83 10.47 -6.88
C LYS A 20 24.31 10.47 -7.09
N GLY A 21 23.58 9.53 -6.47
CA GLY A 21 22.15 9.32 -6.66
C GLY A 21 21.81 8.43 -7.86
N ASP A 22 22.82 7.78 -8.48
CA ASP A 22 22.56 6.85 -9.58
C ASP A 22 22.03 5.53 -9.06
N VAL A 23 20.99 5.01 -9.72
CA VAL A 23 20.38 3.72 -9.39
C VAL A 23 21.30 2.57 -9.74
N LYS A 24 21.69 1.77 -8.75
CA LYS A 24 22.55 0.59 -8.91
C LYS A 24 21.77 -0.72 -8.88
N LEU A 25 20.65 -0.76 -8.15
CA LEU A 25 19.78 -1.94 -8.06
C LEU A 25 18.34 -1.51 -7.89
N LYS A 26 17.43 -2.26 -8.51
CA LYS A 26 16.00 -2.25 -8.20
C LYS A 26 15.56 -3.68 -8.00
N THR A 27 14.95 -3.97 -6.85
CA THR A 27 14.43 -5.30 -6.54
C THR A 27 13.13 -5.21 -5.77
N ARG A 28 12.48 -6.34 -5.56
CA ARG A 28 11.19 -6.42 -4.88
C ARG A 28 11.17 -7.64 -3.97
N THR A 29 10.62 -7.44 -2.76
CA THR A 29 10.24 -8.52 -1.85
C THR A 29 8.73 -8.62 -1.72
N LEU A 30 8.26 -9.66 -1.03
CA LEU A 30 6.93 -9.67 -0.45
C LEU A 30 6.81 -8.52 0.57
N GLY A 31 5.56 -8.13 0.87
CA GLY A 31 5.29 -6.98 1.74
C GLY A 31 5.89 -7.11 3.14
N LEU A 32 6.31 -5.99 3.70
CA LEU A 32 6.99 -5.91 5.00
C LEU A 32 6.20 -5.02 5.98
N ASN A 33 4.88 -5.20 6.05
CA ASN A 33 4.03 -4.47 6.99
C ASN A 33 4.17 -5.04 8.41
N PRO A 34 4.82 -4.32 9.36
CA PRO A 34 5.08 -4.83 10.70
C PRO A 34 3.85 -4.86 11.61
N ALA A 35 2.74 -4.22 11.22
CA ALA A 35 1.48 -4.30 11.94
C ALA A 35 0.68 -5.57 11.60
N VAL A 36 1.01 -6.24 10.48
CA VAL A 36 0.30 -7.43 9.99
C VAL A 36 1.13 -8.69 10.18
N PHE A 37 2.44 -8.62 9.95
CA PHE A 37 3.33 -9.79 9.95
C PHE A 37 4.20 -9.82 11.21
N LYS A 38 4.43 -11.05 11.70
CA LYS A 38 5.39 -11.30 12.78
C LYS A 38 6.82 -11.07 12.30
N GLN A 39 7.72 -10.81 13.23
CA GLN A 39 9.12 -10.51 12.92
C GLN A 39 9.80 -11.62 12.12
N GLU A 40 9.54 -12.88 12.44
CA GLU A 40 10.13 -14.03 11.75
C GLU A 40 9.78 -14.06 10.26
N VAL A 41 8.52 -13.69 9.93
CA VAL A 41 8.05 -13.60 8.53
C VAL A 41 8.74 -12.45 7.79
N LEU A 42 8.94 -11.30 8.46
CA LEU A 42 9.65 -10.17 7.86
C LEU A 42 11.11 -10.53 7.54
N GLU A 43 11.79 -11.22 8.47
CA GLU A 43 13.16 -11.70 8.29
C GLU A 43 13.26 -12.72 7.14
N GLU A 44 12.33 -13.67 7.06
CA GLU A 44 12.29 -14.67 6.00
C GLU A 44 12.18 -14.00 4.63
N ARG A 45 11.24 -13.05 4.46
CA ARG A 45 11.04 -12.31 3.21
C ARG A 45 12.26 -11.52 2.75
N LEU A 46 13.05 -10.98 3.68
CA LEU A 46 14.33 -10.33 3.36
C LEU A 46 15.37 -11.37 2.92
N LYS A 47 15.48 -12.50 3.64
CA LYS A 47 16.46 -13.56 3.37
C LYS A 47 16.21 -14.30 2.04
N GLU A 48 14.97 -14.39 1.60
CA GLU A 48 14.59 -15.01 0.32
C GLU A 48 15.03 -14.19 -0.90
N ASN A 49 15.30 -12.90 -0.74
CA ASN A 49 15.72 -12.04 -1.85
C ASN A 49 17.25 -12.08 -2.01
N SER A 50 17.71 -12.76 -3.06
CA SER A 50 19.15 -12.92 -3.36
C SER A 50 19.85 -11.60 -3.69
N GLU A 51 19.15 -10.63 -4.27
CA GLU A 51 19.72 -9.33 -4.63
C GLU A 51 19.93 -8.47 -3.39
N LEU A 52 18.99 -8.46 -2.43
CA LEU A 52 19.20 -7.79 -1.13
C LEU A 52 20.33 -8.44 -0.36
N LYS A 53 20.44 -9.77 -0.42
CA LYS A 53 21.54 -10.51 0.22
C LYS A 53 22.90 -10.11 -0.33
N SER A 54 22.99 -9.82 -1.63
CA SER A 54 24.26 -9.43 -2.27
C SER A 54 24.74 -8.03 -1.92
N ILE A 55 23.91 -7.21 -1.26
CA ILE A 55 24.21 -5.81 -0.92
C ILE A 55 24.19 -5.53 0.60
N CYS A 56 23.89 -6.50 1.43
CA CYS A 56 23.69 -6.29 2.88
C CYS A 56 24.93 -5.76 3.61
N ASP A 57 26.13 -5.97 3.05
CA ASP A 57 27.42 -5.54 3.58
C ASP A 57 27.91 -4.19 3.03
N ILE A 58 27.26 -3.65 1.98
CA ILE A 58 27.64 -2.38 1.34
C ILE A 58 26.64 -1.24 1.54
N VAL A 59 25.46 -1.55 2.08
CA VAL A 59 24.44 -0.56 2.43
C VAL A 59 24.86 0.18 3.69
N GLU A 60 24.96 1.50 3.62
CA GLU A 60 25.36 2.36 4.74
C GLU A 60 24.18 3.04 5.40
N THR A 61 23.10 3.31 4.62
CA THR A 61 21.90 3.97 5.09
C THR A 61 20.68 3.29 4.48
N VAL A 62 19.64 3.06 5.30
CA VAL A 62 18.35 2.53 4.86
C VAL A 62 17.25 3.51 5.22
N HIS A 63 16.49 3.97 4.22
CA HIS A 63 15.25 4.72 4.39
C HIS A 63 14.08 3.83 3.99
N PHE A 64 13.37 3.32 4.97
CA PHE A 64 12.17 2.51 4.76
C PHE A 64 10.92 3.37 4.99
N TYR A 65 10.05 3.38 4.01
CA TYR A 65 8.73 3.99 4.07
C TYR A 65 7.69 2.90 3.87
N GLY A 66 6.76 2.74 4.81
CA GLY A 66 5.81 1.65 4.65
C GLY A 66 4.57 1.70 5.51
N ALA A 67 3.53 1.02 5.01
CA ALA A 67 2.29 0.80 5.73
C ALA A 67 2.55 0.05 7.05
N GLY A 68 1.81 0.43 8.11
CA GLY A 68 1.93 -0.19 9.43
C GLY A 68 3.09 0.32 10.30
N CYS A 69 3.82 1.34 9.84
CA CYS A 69 4.92 1.98 10.56
C CYS A 69 4.51 3.21 11.39
N GLY A 70 3.22 3.51 11.51
CA GLY A 70 2.72 4.69 12.22
C GLY A 70 2.73 4.58 13.74
N THR A 71 2.77 3.38 14.29
CA THR A 71 2.82 3.17 15.74
C THR A 71 4.20 2.71 16.21
N LYS A 72 4.56 3.06 17.45
CA LYS A 72 5.92 2.91 17.98
C LYS A 72 6.43 1.47 17.93
N THR A 73 5.65 0.50 18.39
CA THR A 73 6.09 -0.89 18.52
C THR A 73 6.35 -1.56 17.16
N PRO A 74 5.42 -1.57 16.19
CA PRO A 74 5.69 -2.12 14.86
C PRO A 74 6.85 -1.44 14.15
N LYS A 75 6.94 -0.11 14.24
CA LYS A 75 8.05 0.68 13.68
C LYS A 75 9.40 0.23 14.24
N GLN A 76 9.48 0.05 15.55
CA GLN A 76 10.71 -0.38 16.21
C GLN A 76 11.10 -1.81 15.84
N ASN A 77 10.14 -2.74 15.83
CA ASN A 77 10.38 -4.14 15.43
C ASN A 77 10.93 -4.24 14.00
N LEU A 78 10.35 -3.48 13.06
CA LEU A 78 10.86 -3.47 11.69
C LEU A 78 12.26 -2.84 11.62
N LYS A 79 12.51 -1.76 12.37
CA LYS A 79 13.82 -1.14 12.43
C LYS A 79 14.90 -2.12 12.91
N GLU A 80 14.61 -2.88 13.95
CA GLU A 80 15.52 -3.93 14.48
C GLU A 80 15.73 -5.05 13.46
N THR A 81 14.69 -5.49 12.78
CA THR A 81 14.78 -6.48 11.70
C THR A 81 15.70 -6.02 10.58
N LEU A 82 15.53 -4.76 10.12
CA LEU A 82 16.36 -4.18 9.07
C LEU A 82 17.80 -3.97 9.55
N GLN A 83 18.02 -3.56 10.81
CA GLN A 83 19.35 -3.39 11.39
C GLN A 83 20.12 -4.70 11.46
N ASN A 84 19.45 -5.79 11.83
CA ASN A 84 20.05 -7.12 11.88
C ASN A 84 20.37 -7.65 10.48
N TYR A 85 19.57 -7.30 9.48
CA TYR A 85 19.78 -7.77 8.11
C TYR A 85 20.85 -6.95 7.37
N PHE A 86 20.78 -5.62 7.45
CA PHE A 86 21.78 -4.69 6.87
C PHE A 86 22.78 -4.29 7.94
N TYR A 87 23.56 -5.24 8.39
CA TYR A 87 24.47 -5.10 9.54
C TYR A 87 25.57 -4.04 9.36
N ALA A 88 25.90 -3.67 8.11
CA ALA A 88 26.85 -2.60 7.78
C ALA A 88 26.21 -1.21 7.82
N ALA A 89 24.87 -1.12 7.88
CA ALA A 89 24.17 0.14 7.89
C ALA A 89 24.41 0.90 9.20
N LYS A 90 24.88 2.14 9.08
CA LYS A 90 25.12 3.07 10.19
C LYS A 90 23.83 3.78 10.62
N GLU A 91 22.89 3.91 9.68
CA GLU A 91 21.63 4.61 9.88
C GLU A 91 20.48 3.84 9.23
N ILE A 92 19.41 3.62 10.01
CA ILE A 92 18.17 3.03 9.53
C ILE A 92 17.01 3.89 10.01
N GLU A 93 16.30 4.46 9.07
CA GLU A 93 15.07 5.19 9.31
C GLU A 93 13.87 4.39 8.80
N VAL A 94 12.86 4.27 9.64
CA VAL A 94 11.57 3.65 9.30
C VAL A 94 10.49 4.68 9.49
N ASN A 95 9.73 4.97 8.43
CA ASN A 95 8.65 5.95 8.42
C ASN A 95 7.40 5.35 7.77
N GLU A 96 6.25 5.98 7.97
CA GLU A 96 5.04 5.64 7.24
C GLU A 96 5.16 5.95 5.75
N ASP A 97 4.39 5.24 4.94
CA ASP A 97 4.27 5.44 3.49
C ASP A 97 3.84 6.87 3.12
N MET A 98 3.04 7.52 3.98
CA MET A 98 2.65 8.91 3.82
C MET A 98 3.84 9.87 3.73
N ALA A 99 4.93 9.60 4.46
CA ALA A 99 6.14 10.42 4.37
C ALA A 99 6.79 10.33 2.98
N ALA A 100 6.86 9.12 2.40
CA ALA A 100 7.35 8.95 1.04
C ALA A 100 6.46 9.70 0.02
N ALA A 101 5.14 9.60 0.17
CA ALA A 101 4.20 10.30 -0.69
C ALA A 101 4.38 11.82 -0.64
N VAL A 102 4.58 12.39 0.56
CA VAL A 102 4.84 13.82 0.73
C VAL A 102 6.14 14.22 0.04
N TYR A 103 7.24 13.54 0.34
CA TYR A 103 8.55 13.89 -0.20
C TYR A 103 8.65 13.71 -1.72
N ALA A 104 7.86 12.78 -2.29
CA ALA A 104 7.75 12.60 -3.74
C ALA A 104 6.85 13.64 -4.41
N ALA A 105 5.81 14.12 -3.72
CA ALA A 105 4.78 14.96 -4.34
C ALA A 105 5.09 16.47 -4.25
N THR A 106 5.70 16.95 -3.16
CA THR A 106 5.85 18.39 -2.93
C THR A 106 6.98 18.75 -1.97
N THR A 107 7.51 19.95 -2.18
CA THR A 107 8.39 20.65 -1.23
C THR A 107 7.70 21.87 -0.59
N LYS A 108 6.42 22.10 -0.94
CA LYS A 108 5.63 23.25 -0.49
C LYS A 108 4.46 22.80 0.38
N PRO A 109 3.93 23.66 1.26
CA PRO A 109 2.72 23.34 2.01
C PRO A 109 1.56 22.90 1.12
N GLY A 110 0.85 21.85 1.55
CA GLY A 110 -0.28 21.30 0.80
C GLY A 110 -0.88 20.07 1.42
N ILE A 111 -1.99 19.59 0.85
CA ILE A 111 -2.60 18.31 1.21
C ILE A 111 -2.05 17.25 0.28
N VAL A 112 -1.60 16.14 0.85
CA VAL A 112 -1.12 14.96 0.11
C VAL A 112 -2.02 13.79 0.42
N CYS A 113 -2.47 13.08 -0.63
CA CYS A 113 -3.34 11.92 -0.52
C CYS A 113 -2.70 10.69 -1.18
N ILE A 114 -2.80 9.55 -0.52
CA ILE A 114 -2.54 8.24 -1.11
C ILE A 114 -3.89 7.62 -1.47
N LEU A 115 -4.08 7.24 -2.73
CA LEU A 115 -5.27 6.54 -3.23
C LEU A 115 -4.82 5.24 -3.92
N GLY A 116 -4.79 4.17 -3.15
CA GLY A 116 -4.37 2.84 -3.59
C GLY A 116 -5.42 1.77 -3.27
N THR A 117 -4.99 0.63 -2.76
CA THR A 117 -5.88 -0.40 -2.18
C THR A 117 -6.70 0.18 -1.02
N GLY A 118 -6.06 0.90 -0.11
CA GLY A 118 -6.64 1.78 0.90
C GLY A 118 -6.44 3.25 0.53
N SER A 119 -6.79 4.17 1.44
CA SER A 119 -6.51 5.59 1.28
C SER A 119 -6.04 6.22 2.58
N ASN A 120 -5.24 7.27 2.45
CA ASN A 120 -4.82 8.09 3.55
C ASN A 120 -4.54 9.52 3.07
N SER A 121 -4.53 10.50 3.97
CA SER A 121 -4.22 11.89 3.63
C SER A 121 -3.57 12.61 4.80
N CYS A 122 -2.73 13.59 4.49
CA CYS A 122 -2.10 14.46 5.47
C CYS A 122 -2.04 15.91 4.98
N TYR A 123 -1.77 16.82 5.90
CA TYR A 123 -1.33 18.17 5.60
C TYR A 123 0.18 18.26 5.83
N PHE A 124 0.90 18.73 4.84
CA PHE A 124 2.32 19.05 4.92
C PHE A 124 2.45 20.59 5.00
N ASP A 125 3.10 21.13 6.02
CA ASP A 125 3.25 22.58 6.21
C ASP A 125 4.51 23.17 5.55
N GLY A 126 5.27 22.34 4.85
CA GLY A 126 6.55 22.66 4.23
C GLY A 126 7.75 22.17 5.05
N LYS A 127 7.51 21.62 6.25
CA LYS A 127 8.51 21.06 7.13
C LYS A 127 8.03 19.77 7.80
N ASP A 128 6.87 19.80 8.44
CA ASP A 128 6.32 18.70 9.22
C ASP A 128 5.05 18.13 8.59
N ILE A 129 4.82 16.83 8.78
CA ILE A 129 3.66 16.09 8.28
C ILE A 129 2.64 16.00 9.41
N HIS A 130 1.43 16.51 9.15
CA HIS A 130 0.34 16.53 10.12
C HIS A 130 -0.77 15.57 9.68
N MET A 131 -0.96 14.51 10.44
CA MET A 131 -2.07 13.57 10.27
C MET A 131 -3.27 14.09 11.05
N ALA A 132 -4.36 14.42 10.37
CA ALA A 132 -5.57 14.93 11.01
C ALA A 132 -6.42 13.82 11.64
N VAL A 133 -6.31 12.60 11.11
CA VAL A 133 -7.12 11.45 11.49
C VAL A 133 -6.25 10.18 11.49
N ASP A 134 -6.40 9.36 12.51
CA ASP A 134 -5.78 8.04 12.54
C ASP A 134 -6.45 7.11 11.52
N SER A 135 -5.66 6.39 10.73
CA SER A 135 -6.18 5.42 9.77
C SER A 135 -6.62 4.13 10.50
N LEU A 136 -7.91 3.83 10.45
CA LEU A 136 -8.50 2.62 11.06
C LEU A 136 -8.73 1.48 10.03
N GLY A 137 -8.31 1.67 8.79
CA GLY A 137 -8.35 0.67 7.74
C GLY A 137 -9.70 0.48 7.07
N TYR A 138 -9.74 -0.40 6.11
CA TYR A 138 -10.79 -0.53 5.08
C TYR A 138 -12.18 -0.91 5.57
N ILE A 139 -12.33 -1.42 6.78
CA ILE A 139 -13.65 -1.75 7.34
C ILE A 139 -14.40 -0.48 7.72
N LEU A 140 -13.70 0.47 8.33
CA LEU A 140 -14.27 1.69 8.89
C LEU A 140 -13.99 2.93 8.04
N MET A 141 -12.89 2.95 7.30
CA MET A 141 -12.36 4.09 6.57
C MET A 141 -11.94 3.69 5.15
N ASP A 142 -10.93 4.37 4.62
CA ASP A 142 -10.37 4.21 3.26
C ASP A 142 -11.29 4.77 2.17
N GLU A 143 -11.98 5.87 2.42
CA GLU A 143 -12.83 6.55 1.44
C GLU A 143 -12.05 6.85 0.16
N ALA A 144 -12.74 6.75 -0.98
CA ALA A 144 -12.21 6.95 -2.32
C ALA A 144 -11.06 6.00 -2.73
N SER A 145 -10.77 4.95 -1.95
CA SER A 145 -9.78 3.93 -2.28
C SER A 145 -10.34 2.83 -3.19
N GLY A 146 -9.43 1.96 -3.68
CA GLY A 146 -9.82 0.79 -4.46
C GLY A 146 -10.76 -0.14 -3.71
N ASN A 147 -10.50 -0.43 -2.43
CA ASN A 147 -11.38 -1.28 -1.63
C ASN A 147 -12.75 -0.64 -1.37
N TYR A 148 -12.81 0.67 -1.17
CA TYR A 148 -14.05 1.42 -1.01
C TYR A 148 -14.94 1.30 -2.26
N PHE A 149 -14.39 1.59 -3.43
CA PHE A 149 -15.13 1.50 -4.69
C PHE A 149 -15.47 0.06 -5.06
N GLY A 150 -14.56 -0.88 -4.85
CA GLY A 150 -14.83 -2.30 -5.08
C GLY A 150 -15.97 -2.83 -4.22
N LYS A 151 -16.00 -2.47 -2.94
CA LYS A 151 -17.10 -2.78 -2.01
C LYS A 151 -18.44 -2.20 -2.51
N ARG A 152 -18.44 -0.95 -3.00
CA ARG A 152 -19.65 -0.33 -3.56
C ARG A 152 -20.11 -1.02 -4.84
N LEU A 153 -19.22 -1.38 -5.75
CA LEU A 153 -19.55 -2.11 -6.98
C LEU A 153 -20.22 -3.44 -6.69
N ILE A 154 -19.65 -4.26 -5.81
CA ILE A 154 -20.23 -5.53 -5.40
C ILE A 154 -21.63 -5.32 -4.81
N ARG A 155 -21.80 -4.37 -3.88
CA ARG A 155 -23.10 -4.04 -3.28
C ARG A 155 -24.12 -3.61 -4.31
N ASP A 156 -23.75 -2.73 -5.23
CA ASP A 156 -24.65 -2.23 -6.27
C ASP A 156 -25.05 -3.34 -7.26
N TYR A 157 -24.14 -4.29 -7.53
CA TYR A 157 -24.46 -5.47 -8.31
C TYR A 157 -25.52 -6.34 -7.64
N TYR A 158 -25.29 -6.73 -6.37
CA TYR A 158 -26.20 -7.62 -5.63
C TYR A 158 -27.53 -6.98 -5.29
N TYR A 159 -27.56 -5.68 -4.99
CA TYR A 159 -28.81 -4.94 -4.75
C TYR A 159 -29.54 -4.51 -6.04
N ASN A 160 -29.10 -4.97 -7.21
CA ASN A 160 -29.70 -4.63 -8.51
C ASN A 160 -29.77 -3.11 -8.77
N LYS A 161 -28.77 -2.36 -8.27
CA LYS A 161 -28.70 -0.90 -8.45
C LYS A 161 -27.92 -0.49 -9.69
N MET A 162 -27.12 -1.40 -10.28
CA MET A 162 -26.41 -1.15 -11.53
C MET A 162 -27.37 -1.10 -12.72
N PRO A 163 -27.13 -0.19 -13.69
CA PRO A 163 -27.79 -0.25 -15.01
C PRO A 163 -27.57 -1.62 -15.66
N LYS A 164 -28.57 -2.14 -16.36
CA LYS A 164 -28.55 -3.50 -16.94
C LYS A 164 -27.28 -3.79 -17.77
N LYS A 165 -26.84 -2.82 -18.58
CA LYS A 165 -25.63 -2.97 -19.39
C LYS A 165 -24.39 -3.14 -18.52
N LEU A 166 -24.14 -2.22 -17.57
CA LEU A 166 -23.00 -2.31 -16.66
C LEU A 166 -23.01 -3.57 -15.80
N LYS A 167 -24.20 -3.99 -15.34
CA LYS A 167 -24.37 -5.23 -14.58
C LYS A 167 -23.91 -6.45 -15.38
N LYS A 168 -24.27 -6.53 -16.67
CA LYS A 168 -23.85 -7.62 -17.57
C LYS A 168 -22.34 -7.61 -17.77
N GLU A 169 -21.75 -6.46 -18.04
CA GLU A 169 -20.29 -6.32 -18.24
C GLU A 169 -19.51 -6.65 -16.95
N PHE A 170 -20.01 -6.20 -15.79
CA PHE A 170 -19.40 -6.52 -14.49
C PHE A 170 -19.41 -8.02 -14.21
N ALA A 171 -20.54 -8.69 -14.47
CA ALA A 171 -20.66 -10.15 -14.31
C ALA A 171 -19.83 -10.95 -15.33
N ALA A 172 -19.54 -10.38 -16.49
CA ALA A 172 -18.67 -11.03 -17.48
C ALA A 172 -17.18 -10.96 -17.10
N ARG A 173 -16.80 -9.97 -16.27
CA ARG A 173 -15.41 -9.72 -15.90
C ARG A 173 -14.99 -10.40 -14.59
N PHE A 174 -15.90 -10.56 -13.65
CA PHE A 174 -15.61 -11.06 -12.31
C PHE A 174 -16.43 -12.28 -11.96
N ASP A 175 -15.80 -13.20 -11.20
CA ASP A 175 -16.54 -14.26 -10.54
C ASP A 175 -17.32 -13.67 -9.37
N LEU A 176 -18.64 -13.61 -9.55
CA LEU A 176 -19.57 -13.02 -8.61
C LEU A 176 -20.41 -14.08 -7.90
N ASP A 177 -19.94 -15.34 -7.87
CA ASP A 177 -20.55 -16.37 -7.02
C ASP A 177 -20.47 -15.95 -5.55
N SER A 178 -21.57 -16.08 -4.82
CA SER A 178 -21.67 -15.59 -3.44
C SER A 178 -20.73 -16.31 -2.48
N ASP A 179 -20.46 -17.60 -2.72
CA ASP A 179 -19.58 -18.38 -1.86
C ASP A 179 -18.12 -18.06 -2.14
N VAL A 180 -17.79 -17.82 -3.42
CA VAL A 180 -16.45 -17.33 -3.82
C VAL A 180 -16.15 -15.98 -3.18
N ILE A 181 -17.10 -15.04 -3.20
CA ILE A 181 -16.95 -13.73 -2.56
C ILE A 181 -16.77 -13.87 -1.05
N LYS A 182 -17.64 -14.64 -0.38
CA LYS A 182 -17.54 -14.85 1.08
C LYS A 182 -16.22 -15.54 1.46
N MET A 183 -15.77 -16.52 0.67
CA MET A 183 -14.49 -17.18 0.90
C MET A 183 -13.34 -16.18 0.86
N ASN A 184 -13.29 -15.31 -0.16
CA ASN A 184 -12.24 -14.30 -0.30
C ASN A 184 -12.30 -13.21 0.78
N LEU A 185 -13.50 -12.83 1.25
CA LEU A 185 -13.65 -11.76 2.25
C LEU A 185 -13.42 -12.24 3.68
N TYR A 186 -13.78 -13.49 4.01
CA TYR A 186 -13.84 -13.94 5.40
C TYR A 186 -12.90 -15.09 5.75
N LYS A 187 -12.29 -15.74 4.75
CA LYS A 187 -11.46 -16.93 4.97
C LYS A 187 -10.06 -16.84 4.38
N LYS A 188 -9.86 -15.98 3.37
CA LYS A 188 -8.55 -15.77 2.76
C LYS A 188 -7.85 -14.54 3.32
N GLU A 189 -6.55 -14.47 3.10
CA GLU A 189 -5.73 -13.31 3.41
C GLU A 189 -6.02 -12.15 2.44
N ASN A 190 -5.75 -10.93 2.88
CA ASN A 190 -5.84 -9.68 2.11
C ASN A 190 -7.21 -9.40 1.46
N PRO A 191 -8.33 -9.46 2.21
CA PRO A 191 -9.66 -9.17 1.68
C PRO A 191 -9.81 -7.74 1.13
N ASN A 192 -9.04 -6.78 1.65
CA ASN A 192 -8.98 -5.41 1.13
C ASN A 192 -8.45 -5.35 -0.31
N MET A 193 -7.42 -6.14 -0.65
CA MET A 193 -6.93 -6.26 -2.03
C MET A 193 -7.95 -6.90 -2.95
N TYR A 194 -8.61 -7.95 -2.48
CA TYR A 194 -9.68 -8.58 -3.24
C TYR A 194 -10.79 -7.57 -3.55
N LEU A 195 -11.23 -6.78 -2.57
CA LEU A 195 -12.18 -5.70 -2.80
C LEU A 195 -11.65 -4.68 -3.81
N ALA A 196 -10.41 -4.23 -3.66
CA ALA A 196 -9.81 -3.23 -4.53
C ALA A 196 -9.70 -3.71 -5.99
N SER A 197 -9.57 -5.00 -6.25
CA SER A 197 -9.49 -5.55 -7.61
C SER A 197 -10.73 -5.22 -8.46
N PHE A 198 -11.90 -5.12 -7.85
CA PHE A 198 -13.13 -4.76 -8.54
C PHE A 198 -13.17 -3.30 -9.00
N ALA A 199 -12.45 -2.40 -8.32
CA ALA A 199 -12.40 -0.98 -8.67
C ALA A 199 -11.77 -0.73 -10.04
N THR A 200 -10.96 -1.65 -10.56
CA THR A 200 -10.39 -1.57 -11.91
C THR A 200 -11.46 -1.46 -12.99
N PHE A 201 -12.67 -1.98 -12.75
CA PHE A 201 -13.81 -1.84 -13.64
C PHE A 201 -14.20 -0.37 -13.91
N MET A 202 -13.99 0.53 -12.94
CA MET A 202 -14.35 1.94 -13.09
C MET A 202 -13.52 2.64 -14.18
N PHE A 203 -12.25 2.26 -14.33
CA PHE A 203 -11.36 2.90 -15.31
C PHE A 203 -11.78 2.62 -16.75
N ASP A 204 -12.38 1.45 -17.02
CA ASP A 204 -12.89 1.07 -18.32
C ASP A 204 -14.22 1.76 -18.65
N TYR A 205 -14.97 2.12 -17.61
CA TYR A 205 -16.32 2.72 -17.72
C TYR A 205 -16.39 4.14 -17.13
N LYS A 206 -15.27 4.84 -17.07
CA LYS A 206 -15.13 6.18 -16.47
C LYS A 206 -16.08 7.25 -17.03
N GLN A 207 -16.62 7.05 -18.22
CA GLN A 207 -17.61 7.95 -18.84
C GLN A 207 -19.07 7.59 -18.48
N SER A 208 -19.30 6.54 -17.70
CA SER A 208 -20.63 6.16 -17.27
C SER A 208 -21.20 7.16 -16.26
N LEU A 209 -22.30 7.82 -16.61
CA LEU A 209 -23.03 8.71 -15.70
C LEU A 209 -23.38 8.05 -14.35
N PHE A 210 -23.65 6.75 -14.34
CA PHE A 210 -23.92 6.02 -13.12
C PHE A 210 -22.71 6.04 -12.16
N LEU A 211 -21.50 5.84 -12.68
CA LEU A 211 -20.28 5.87 -11.88
C LEU A 211 -19.90 7.30 -11.47
N LEU A 212 -20.09 8.27 -12.35
CA LEU A 212 -19.74 9.66 -12.10
C LEU A 212 -20.69 10.38 -11.13
N VAL A 213 -22.00 10.23 -11.34
CA VAL A 213 -23.01 11.02 -10.58
C VAL A 213 -23.36 10.39 -9.25
N LYS A 214 -23.40 9.05 -9.18
CA LYS A 214 -23.82 8.37 -7.95
C LYS A 214 -22.75 8.35 -6.86
N TRP A 215 -21.49 8.57 -7.23
CA TRP A 215 -20.36 8.43 -6.32
C TRP A 215 -19.65 9.73 -6.00
N GLU A 216 -20.18 10.87 -6.51
CA GLU A 216 -19.69 12.22 -6.20
C GLU A 216 -18.14 12.32 -6.28
N ILE A 217 -17.60 11.78 -7.40
CA ILE A 217 -16.15 11.83 -7.68
C ILE A 217 -15.85 13.07 -8.52
#